data_d3746ae7dec73d8711e87c4777075049
#
_entry.id   d3746ae7dec73d8711e87c4777075049
#
_cell.length_a   1.000
_cell.length_b   1.000
_cell.length_c   1.000
_cell.angle_alpha   90.00
_cell.angle_beta   90.00
_cell.angle_gamma   90.00
#
_symmetry.space_group_name_H-M   'P 1'
#
loop_
_entity.id
_entity.type
_entity.pdbx_description
1 polymer ?
#
loop_
_entity_poly.entity_id
_entity_poly.type
_entity_poly.pdbx_seq_one_letter_code
_entity_poly.pdbx_strand_id
1 'polypeptide(L)'
;MKTMKRITVAVALCLISALTFGQTDSIHVVKQADAMSGTIYTYANRDFVCSNETKTIGFKVTPILNNDLNFEWIFVTMIGIGGCNEKDEIIILFENGEKIIKKSAHKFNCKGAAYFNMSDSDIRLLKTQPMSKIRMTNGRTYESFTGDVSDKNKRYFIQLFYSIENKIVVERSN
;
A
#
# COMPACT_ATOMS: atom_id res chain seq x y z
N MET A 1 -20.36 -20.81 -48.96
CA MET A 1 -20.93 -20.36 -47.66
C MET A 1 -20.39 -21.08 -46.40
N LYS A 2 -19.23 -21.78 -46.45
CA LYS A 2 -18.66 -22.51 -45.27
C LYS A 2 -17.51 -21.75 -44.57
N THR A 3 -16.97 -20.73 -45.14
CA THR A 3 -15.76 -20.01 -44.65
C THR A 3 -16.09 -18.89 -43.62
N MET A 4 -17.29 -18.31 -43.67
CA MET A 4 -17.68 -17.22 -42.79
C MET A 4 -17.97 -17.65 -41.34
N LYS A 5 -18.43 -18.89 -41.09
CA LYS A 5 -18.73 -19.38 -39.75
C LYS A 5 -17.51 -19.64 -38.88
N ARG A 6 -16.35 -19.94 -39.48
CA ARG A 6 -15.11 -20.22 -38.74
C ARG A 6 -14.41 -18.96 -38.24
N ILE A 7 -14.56 -17.82 -38.91
CA ILE A 7 -13.96 -16.54 -38.49
C ILE A 7 -14.71 -15.97 -37.28
N THR A 8 -16.02 -16.09 -37.23
CA THR A 8 -16.84 -15.57 -36.13
C THR A 8 -16.55 -16.29 -34.80
N VAL A 9 -16.26 -17.58 -34.83
CA VAL A 9 -15.93 -18.37 -33.62
C VAL A 9 -14.53 -18.01 -33.10
N ALA A 10 -13.57 -17.76 -33.98
CA ALA A 10 -12.21 -17.38 -33.57
C ALA A 10 -12.15 -15.98 -32.92
N VAL A 11 -12.94 -15.02 -33.43
CA VAL A 11 -13.02 -13.67 -32.85
C VAL A 11 -13.72 -13.69 -31.49
N ALA A 12 -14.75 -14.51 -31.30
CA ALA A 12 -15.43 -14.67 -30.01
C ALA A 12 -14.52 -15.32 -28.93
N LEU A 13 -13.69 -16.30 -29.32
CA LEU A 13 -12.73 -16.91 -28.41
C LEU A 13 -11.59 -15.94 -28.01
N CYS A 14 -11.14 -15.08 -28.90
CA CYS A 14 -10.15 -14.05 -28.55
C CYS A 14 -10.71 -12.96 -27.62
N LEU A 15 -11.99 -12.63 -27.73
CA LEU A 15 -12.64 -11.66 -26.82
C LEU A 15 -12.86 -12.24 -25.41
N ILE A 16 -13.12 -13.54 -25.28
CA ILE A 16 -13.28 -14.19 -23.97
C ILE A 16 -11.93 -14.31 -23.24
N SER A 17 -10.84 -14.55 -23.95
CA SER A 17 -9.50 -14.61 -23.36
C SER A 17 -9.00 -13.23 -22.89
N ALA A 18 -9.48 -12.13 -23.45
CA ALA A 18 -9.14 -10.77 -22.99
C ALA A 18 -9.86 -10.37 -21.68
N LEU A 19 -10.97 -11.02 -21.36
CA LEU A 19 -11.73 -10.75 -20.13
C LEU A 19 -11.23 -11.50 -18.90
N THR A 20 -10.42 -12.55 -19.08
CA THR A 20 -9.86 -13.33 -17.96
C THR A 20 -8.52 -12.82 -17.43
N PHE A 21 -7.90 -11.85 -18.07
CA PHE A 21 -6.66 -11.22 -17.61
C PHE A 21 -6.84 -10.09 -16.58
N GLY A 22 -8.04 -9.91 -16.04
CA GLY A 22 -8.40 -8.75 -15.21
C GLY A 22 -8.54 -8.99 -13.71
N GLN A 23 -8.27 -10.19 -13.17
CA GLN A 23 -8.14 -10.36 -11.71
C GLN A 23 -6.69 -10.10 -11.28
N THR A 24 -6.20 -8.93 -11.61
CA THR A 24 -4.97 -8.43 -11.03
C THR A 24 -5.24 -8.08 -9.56
N ASP A 25 -4.33 -8.42 -8.74
CA ASP A 25 -3.85 -7.99 -7.43
C ASP A 25 -4.20 -6.52 -7.05
N SER A 26 -5.44 -6.09 -7.34
CA SER A 26 -5.90 -4.73 -7.06
C SER A 26 -5.95 -4.49 -5.55
N ILE A 27 -5.44 -3.34 -5.14
CA ILE A 27 -5.56 -2.92 -3.75
C ILE A 27 -6.99 -2.48 -3.51
N HIS A 28 -7.65 -3.08 -2.51
CA HIS A 28 -8.99 -2.72 -2.09
C HIS A 28 -9.08 -2.74 -0.55
N VAL A 29 -10.13 -2.13 -0.05
CA VAL A 29 -10.39 -2.07 1.39
C VAL A 29 -11.12 -3.33 1.84
N VAL A 30 -10.71 -3.86 2.98
CA VAL A 30 -11.37 -4.97 3.67
C VAL A 30 -11.92 -4.48 4.99
N LYS A 31 -13.18 -4.78 5.27
CA LYS A 31 -13.78 -4.65 6.61
C LYS A 31 -13.96 -6.03 7.20
N GLN A 32 -13.49 -6.23 8.41
CA GLN A 32 -13.60 -7.49 9.13
C GLN A 32 -14.08 -7.23 10.55
N ALA A 33 -15.16 -7.88 10.94
CA ALA A 33 -15.63 -7.87 12.33
C ALA A 33 -14.86 -8.92 13.13
N ASP A 34 -14.36 -8.53 14.29
CA ASP A 34 -13.85 -9.46 15.30
C ASP A 34 -15.02 -10.16 15.97
N ALA A 35 -15.08 -11.48 15.90
CA ALA A 35 -16.21 -12.27 16.40
C ALA A 35 -16.35 -12.20 17.93
N MET A 36 -15.28 -11.93 18.66
CA MET A 36 -15.27 -11.88 20.13
C MET A 36 -15.64 -10.50 20.68
N SER A 37 -15.14 -9.44 20.06
CA SER A 37 -15.32 -8.06 20.54
C SER A 37 -16.37 -7.27 19.77
N GLY A 38 -16.79 -7.72 18.59
CA GLY A 38 -17.61 -6.95 17.66
C GLY A 38 -16.88 -5.75 17.03
N THR A 39 -15.59 -5.60 17.28
CA THR A 39 -14.80 -4.49 16.72
C THR A 39 -14.63 -4.67 15.21
N ILE A 40 -14.88 -3.59 14.47
CA ILE A 40 -14.67 -3.59 13.02
C ILE A 40 -13.27 -3.06 12.72
N TYR A 41 -12.47 -3.86 12.05
CA TYR A 41 -11.16 -3.47 11.52
C TYR A 41 -11.28 -3.13 10.04
N THR A 42 -10.67 -2.02 9.65
CA THR A 42 -10.65 -1.55 8.26
C THR A 42 -9.21 -1.44 7.79
N TYR A 43 -8.84 -2.20 6.76
CA TYR A 43 -7.45 -2.29 6.28
C TYR A 43 -7.39 -2.57 4.78
N ALA A 44 -6.22 -2.35 4.17
CA ALA A 44 -5.98 -2.75 2.79
C ALA A 44 -5.80 -4.27 2.69
N ASN A 45 -6.34 -4.90 1.65
CA ASN A 45 -6.29 -6.35 1.43
C ASN A 45 -4.86 -6.92 1.34
N ARG A 46 -3.88 -6.06 1.14
CA ARG A 46 -2.47 -6.43 0.99
C ARG A 46 -1.57 -5.38 1.62
N ASP A 47 -0.54 -5.83 2.33
CA ASP A 47 0.52 -4.97 2.84
C ASP A 47 1.44 -4.48 1.71
N PHE A 48 1.99 -3.30 1.90
CA PHE A 48 3.12 -2.81 1.12
C PHE A 48 4.41 -3.19 1.85
N VAL A 49 5.25 -4.00 1.21
CA VAL A 49 6.55 -4.40 1.77
C VAL A 49 7.67 -3.97 0.85
N CYS A 50 8.71 -3.37 1.42
CA CYS A 50 9.95 -3.03 0.75
C CYS A 50 11.11 -3.58 1.59
N SER A 51 11.89 -4.47 1.02
CA SER A 51 12.99 -5.14 1.73
C SER A 51 14.13 -5.50 0.77
N ASN A 52 15.30 -5.81 1.34
CA ASN A 52 16.39 -6.42 0.60
C ASN A 52 15.98 -7.82 0.09
N GLU A 53 16.79 -8.40 -0.78
CA GLU A 53 16.53 -9.74 -1.38
C GLU A 53 16.36 -10.85 -0.32
N THR A 54 17.12 -10.80 0.74
CA THR A 54 17.07 -11.78 1.84
C THR A 54 15.92 -11.54 2.82
N LYS A 55 15.17 -10.43 2.67
CA LYS A 55 14.08 -10.01 3.57
C LYS A 55 14.50 -9.81 5.02
N THR A 56 15.76 -9.58 5.27
CA THR A 56 16.33 -9.37 6.62
C THR A 56 16.36 -7.90 7.01
N ILE A 57 16.35 -6.99 6.03
CA ILE A 57 16.33 -5.53 6.23
C ILE A 57 15.27 -4.93 5.33
N GLY A 58 14.48 -4.03 5.89
CA GLY A 58 13.41 -3.36 5.16
C GLY A 58 12.35 -2.77 6.05
N PHE A 59 11.16 -2.63 5.51
CA PHE A 59 9.98 -2.16 6.23
C PHE A 59 8.67 -2.60 5.57
N LYS A 60 7.64 -2.65 6.38
CA LYS A 60 6.26 -2.85 5.98
C LYS A 60 5.49 -1.56 6.21
N VAL A 61 4.75 -1.11 5.20
CA VAL A 61 3.87 0.07 5.27
C VAL A 61 2.43 -0.39 5.33
N THR A 62 1.71 0.05 6.34
CA THR A 62 0.30 -0.25 6.56
C THR A 62 -0.47 1.06 6.61
N PRO A 63 -1.36 1.33 5.65
CA PRO A 63 -2.29 2.46 5.72
C PRO A 63 -3.27 2.26 6.88
N ILE A 64 -3.51 3.30 7.66
CA ILE A 64 -4.51 3.28 8.73
C ILE A 64 -5.72 4.08 8.24
N LEU A 65 -6.86 3.40 8.24
CA LEU A 65 -8.16 3.94 7.87
C LEU A 65 -9.08 3.91 9.09
N ASN A 66 -9.94 4.91 9.23
CA ASN A 66 -11.03 4.83 10.19
C ASN A 66 -12.24 4.07 9.62
N ASN A 67 -13.28 3.89 10.43
CA ASN A 67 -14.48 3.16 10.02
C ASN A 67 -15.27 3.83 8.88
N ASP A 68 -15.09 5.14 8.70
CA ASP A 68 -15.69 5.93 7.62
C ASP A 68 -14.84 5.93 6.34
N LEU A 69 -13.79 5.10 6.29
CA LEU A 69 -12.82 4.99 5.21
C LEU A 69 -11.94 6.25 5.01
N ASN A 70 -11.87 7.13 5.99
CA ASN A 70 -10.92 8.23 5.92
C ASN A 70 -9.50 7.71 6.19
N PHE A 71 -8.58 8.13 5.36
CA PHE A 71 -7.15 7.84 5.55
C PHE A 71 -6.60 8.74 6.66
N GLU A 72 -6.00 8.15 7.67
CA GLU A 72 -5.50 8.89 8.83
C GLU A 72 -3.98 8.95 8.86
N TRP A 73 -3.32 7.79 8.76
CA TRP A 73 -1.88 7.68 9.00
C TRP A 73 -1.25 6.62 8.10
N ILE A 74 0.07 6.72 7.95
CA ILE A 74 0.89 5.59 7.54
C ILE A 74 1.57 5.02 8.78
N PHE A 75 1.35 3.74 9.04
CA PHE A 75 2.06 2.96 10.04
C PHE A 75 3.18 2.18 9.36
N VAL A 76 4.40 2.29 9.86
CA VAL A 76 5.55 1.58 9.31
C VAL A 76 6.17 0.69 10.37
N THR A 77 6.27 -0.61 10.06
CA THR A 77 7.03 -1.58 10.86
C THR A 77 8.39 -1.77 10.21
N MET A 78 9.47 -1.53 10.95
CA MET A 78 10.84 -1.74 10.50
C MET A 78 11.25 -3.19 10.66
N ILE A 79 12.08 -3.69 9.75
CA ILE A 79 12.63 -5.04 9.73
C ILE A 79 14.14 -4.90 9.74
N GLY A 80 14.80 -5.37 10.80
CA GLY A 80 16.27 -5.36 10.90
C GLY A 80 16.92 -3.97 10.95
N ILE A 81 16.15 -2.92 11.25
CA ILE A 81 16.62 -1.53 11.35
C ILE A 81 16.33 -1.04 12.77
N GLY A 82 17.35 -0.97 13.62
CA GLY A 82 17.25 -0.50 14.99
C GLY A 82 16.27 -1.28 15.88
N GLY A 83 16.44 -1.20 17.19
CA GLY A 83 15.56 -1.90 18.15
C GLY A 83 14.44 -1.03 18.71
N CYS A 84 14.64 0.27 18.76
CA CYS A 84 13.69 1.25 19.32
C CYS A 84 13.60 2.46 18.40
N ASN A 85 12.42 3.09 18.39
CA ASN A 85 12.04 4.17 17.47
C ASN A 85 11.92 5.50 18.22
N GLU A 86 12.48 6.54 17.66
CA GLU A 86 12.29 7.92 18.12
C GLU A 86 12.62 8.88 16.99
N LYS A 87 11.68 9.75 16.62
CA LYS A 87 11.87 10.74 15.55
C LYS A 87 12.30 10.11 14.21
N ASP A 88 11.80 8.92 13.92
CA ASP A 88 12.08 8.24 12.67
C ASP A 88 11.66 9.09 11.47
N GLU A 89 12.34 8.91 10.34
CA GLU A 89 12.04 9.64 9.13
C GLU A 89 11.62 8.68 8.00
N ILE A 90 10.55 9.03 7.30
CA ILE A 90 10.19 8.41 6.02
C ILE A 90 10.38 9.43 4.90
N ILE A 91 10.99 9.00 3.80
CA ILE A 91 11.02 9.73 2.54
C ILE A 91 10.41 8.86 1.46
N ILE A 92 9.37 9.36 0.81
CA ILE A 92 8.74 8.74 -0.36
C ILE A 92 9.08 9.60 -1.57
N LEU A 93 9.78 9.03 -2.55
CA LEU A 93 10.09 9.65 -3.82
C LEU A 93 9.13 9.12 -4.89
N PHE A 94 8.56 10.00 -5.68
CA PHE A 94 7.67 9.69 -6.79
C PHE A 94 8.39 9.71 -8.15
N GLU A 95 7.81 9.10 -9.18
CA GLU A 95 8.39 9.04 -10.52
C GLU A 95 8.56 10.43 -11.17
N ASN A 96 7.72 11.39 -10.80
CA ASN A 96 7.81 12.79 -11.27
C ASN A 96 8.89 13.63 -10.55
N GLY A 97 9.63 13.04 -9.60
CA GLY A 97 10.68 13.71 -8.82
C GLY A 97 10.18 14.42 -7.56
N GLU A 98 8.88 14.56 -7.34
CA GLU A 98 8.33 15.07 -6.09
C GLU A 98 8.59 14.09 -4.95
N LYS A 99 8.55 14.59 -3.72
CA LYS A 99 8.81 13.76 -2.52
C LYS A 99 7.98 14.20 -1.33
N ILE A 100 7.63 13.22 -0.51
CA ILE A 100 7.11 13.40 0.85
C ILE A 100 8.25 13.14 1.82
N ILE A 101 8.44 14.03 2.81
CA ILE A 101 9.41 13.86 3.89
C ILE A 101 8.64 14.06 5.19
N LYS A 102 8.61 13.04 6.04
CA LYS A 102 7.92 13.09 7.34
C LYS A 102 8.76 12.52 8.46
N LYS A 103 8.60 13.11 9.63
CA LYS A 103 9.09 12.54 10.90
C LYS A 103 7.93 11.88 11.64
N SER A 104 8.24 10.82 12.36
CA SER A 104 7.23 10.08 13.13
C SER A 104 6.58 10.96 14.19
N ALA A 105 5.28 10.77 14.37
CA ALA A 105 4.46 11.52 15.32
C ALA A 105 4.66 11.07 16.78
N HIS A 106 5.22 9.88 16.99
CA HIS A 106 5.35 9.28 18.31
C HIS A 106 6.68 9.57 18.98
N LYS A 107 6.61 9.65 20.31
CA LYS A 107 7.75 9.61 21.21
C LYS A 107 8.41 8.23 21.15
N PHE A 108 9.53 8.09 21.86
CA PHE A 108 10.27 6.84 22.00
C PHE A 108 9.38 5.62 22.26
N ASN A 109 9.61 4.55 21.50
CA ASN A 109 9.05 3.22 21.73
C ASN A 109 9.99 2.12 21.23
N CYS A 110 9.88 0.91 21.76
CA CYS A 110 10.65 -0.26 21.34
C CYS A 110 9.77 -1.31 20.66
N LYS A 111 8.72 -0.89 19.95
CA LYS A 111 7.81 -1.79 19.23
C LYS A 111 8.22 -2.01 17.78
N GLY A 112 9.32 -1.41 17.32
CA GLY A 112 9.79 -1.49 15.94
C GLY A 112 8.86 -0.81 14.92
N ALA A 113 8.06 0.17 15.37
CA ALA A 113 7.01 0.76 14.55
C ALA A 113 6.94 2.27 14.71
N ALA A 114 6.63 2.97 13.61
CA ALA A 114 6.48 4.42 13.57
C ALA A 114 5.18 4.82 12.85
N TYR A 115 4.59 5.95 13.27
CA TYR A 115 3.39 6.52 12.68
C TYR A 115 3.71 7.88 12.05
N PHE A 116 3.21 8.09 10.84
CA PHE A 116 3.45 9.30 10.06
C PHE A 116 2.14 9.94 9.64
N ASN A 117 1.92 11.17 10.11
CA ASN A 117 0.78 11.99 9.68
C ASN A 117 1.00 12.49 8.26
N MET A 118 -0.02 12.37 7.43
CA MET A 118 -0.02 12.87 6.07
C MET A 118 -0.88 14.14 5.99
N SER A 119 -0.30 15.19 5.45
CA SER A 119 -1.05 16.41 5.13
C SER A 119 -1.89 16.22 3.85
N ASP A 120 -2.83 17.12 3.59
CA ASP A 120 -3.63 17.09 2.35
C ASP A 120 -2.77 17.11 1.09
N SER A 121 -1.64 17.82 1.11
CA SER A 121 -0.69 17.83 0.00
C SER A 121 0.00 16.48 -0.20
N ASP A 122 0.34 15.79 0.89
CA ASP A 122 0.92 14.43 0.83
C ASP A 122 -0.11 13.42 0.30
N ILE A 123 -1.34 13.50 0.82
CA ILE A 123 -2.45 12.66 0.37
C ILE A 123 -2.70 12.85 -1.13
N ARG A 124 -2.64 14.09 -1.64
CA ARG A 124 -2.77 14.37 -3.07
C ARG A 124 -1.67 13.69 -3.89
N LEU A 125 -0.41 13.74 -3.46
CA LEU A 125 0.68 13.03 -4.12
C LEU A 125 0.46 11.52 -4.11
N LEU A 126 0.11 10.94 -2.97
CA LEU A 126 -0.19 9.51 -2.84
C LEU A 126 -1.34 9.06 -3.74
N LYS A 127 -2.34 9.91 -3.95
CA LYS A 127 -3.49 9.64 -4.84
C LYS A 127 -3.14 9.67 -6.32
N THR A 128 -2.15 10.47 -6.72
CA THR A 128 -1.96 10.81 -8.13
C THR A 128 -0.63 10.34 -8.72
N GLN A 129 0.41 10.17 -7.88
CA GLN A 129 1.76 9.91 -8.37
C GLN A 129 2.24 8.50 -8.03
N PRO A 130 2.78 7.75 -9.00
CA PRO A 130 3.43 6.48 -8.74
C PRO A 130 4.71 6.68 -7.93
N MET A 131 4.91 5.83 -6.92
CA MET A 131 6.12 5.84 -6.10
C MET A 131 7.29 5.18 -6.84
N SER A 132 8.50 5.73 -6.68
CA SER A 132 9.73 5.15 -7.23
C SER A 132 10.63 4.53 -6.17
N LYS A 133 10.85 5.26 -5.07
CA LYS A 133 11.72 4.81 -3.95
C LYS A 133 11.12 5.20 -2.61
N ILE A 134 11.43 4.43 -1.59
CA ILE A 134 11.13 4.80 -0.20
C ILE A 134 12.37 4.59 0.65
N ARG A 135 12.65 5.55 1.52
CA ARG A 135 13.68 5.44 2.55
C ARG A 135 13.05 5.55 3.93
N MET A 136 13.39 4.62 4.81
CA MET A 136 13.12 4.68 6.23
C MET A 136 14.44 4.87 6.99
N THR A 137 14.46 5.80 7.92
CA THR A 137 15.59 6.07 8.82
C THR A 137 15.12 5.97 10.26
N ASN A 138 15.77 5.15 11.05
CA ASN A 138 15.57 5.11 12.49
C ASN A 138 16.18 6.38 13.10
N GLY A 139 15.38 7.21 13.73
CA GLY A 139 15.82 8.49 14.24
C GLY A 139 16.74 8.41 15.48
N ARG A 140 16.86 7.23 16.10
CA ARG A 140 17.72 6.97 17.25
C ARG A 140 19.09 6.42 16.85
N THR A 141 19.11 5.38 16.00
CA THR A 141 20.35 4.71 15.57
C THR A 141 20.94 5.32 14.31
N TYR A 142 20.14 6.12 13.58
CA TYR A 142 20.45 6.66 12.24
C TYR A 142 20.66 5.60 11.16
N GLU A 143 20.37 4.34 11.48
CA GLU A 143 20.32 3.29 10.48
C GLU A 143 19.19 3.55 9.50
N SER A 144 19.43 3.31 8.23
CA SER A 144 18.43 3.54 7.19
C SER A 144 18.42 2.42 6.17
N PHE A 145 17.25 2.21 5.58
CA PHE A 145 17.08 1.37 4.41
C PHE A 145 16.36 2.17 3.31
N THR A 146 16.94 2.15 2.11
CA THR A 146 16.33 2.70 0.91
C THR A 146 16.03 1.56 -0.05
N GLY A 147 14.77 1.43 -0.45
CA GLY A 147 14.35 0.41 -1.40
C GLY A 147 13.68 1.01 -2.63
N ASP A 148 13.95 0.42 -3.79
CA ASP A 148 13.18 0.67 -4.98
C ASP A 148 11.77 0.07 -4.82
N VAL A 149 10.76 0.82 -5.25
CA VAL A 149 9.39 0.34 -5.22
C VAL A 149 9.15 -0.55 -6.43
N SER A 150 8.83 -1.81 -6.20
CA SER A 150 8.54 -2.77 -7.29
C SER A 150 7.34 -2.29 -8.13
N ASP A 151 7.30 -2.66 -9.40
CA ASP A 151 6.22 -2.27 -10.34
C ASP A 151 4.83 -2.61 -9.80
N LYS A 152 4.70 -3.72 -9.11
CA LYS A 152 3.48 -4.14 -8.41
C LYS A 152 3.01 -3.14 -7.36
N ASN A 153 3.92 -2.41 -6.73
CA ASN A 153 3.67 -1.52 -5.60
C ASN A 153 3.70 -0.03 -5.96
N LYS A 154 4.23 0.36 -7.12
CA LYS A 154 4.33 1.77 -7.53
C LYS A 154 3.01 2.53 -7.40
N ARG A 155 1.89 1.89 -7.73
CA ARG A 155 0.54 2.45 -7.70
C ARG A 155 -0.29 2.00 -6.50
N TYR A 156 0.34 1.50 -5.44
CA TYR A 156 -0.36 0.97 -4.26
C TYR A 156 -1.35 1.98 -3.66
N PHE A 157 -0.90 3.18 -3.32
CA PHE A 157 -1.77 4.20 -2.74
C PHE A 157 -2.80 4.74 -3.73
N ILE A 158 -2.44 4.89 -5.02
CA ILE A 158 -3.40 5.29 -6.06
C ILE A 158 -4.59 4.31 -6.09
N GLN A 159 -4.31 3.00 -6.10
CA GLN A 159 -5.35 1.97 -6.11
C GLN A 159 -6.15 1.96 -4.79
N LEU A 160 -5.48 2.13 -3.64
CA LEU A 160 -6.15 2.20 -2.34
C LEU A 160 -7.13 3.37 -2.29
N PHE A 161 -6.70 4.57 -2.67
CA PHE A 161 -7.56 5.75 -2.68
C PHE A 161 -8.69 5.62 -3.69
N TYR A 162 -8.43 5.04 -4.86
CA TYR A 162 -9.49 4.72 -5.81
C TYR A 162 -10.56 3.81 -5.19
N SER A 163 -10.14 2.77 -4.46
CA SER A 163 -11.07 1.88 -3.74
C SER A 163 -11.87 2.60 -2.67
N ILE A 164 -11.24 3.50 -1.90
CA ILE A 164 -11.90 4.30 -0.87
C ILE A 164 -12.97 5.21 -1.51
N GLU A 165 -12.61 5.96 -2.54
CA GLU A 165 -13.49 6.92 -3.21
C GLU A 165 -14.68 6.25 -3.89
N ASN A 166 -14.48 5.07 -4.45
CA ASN A 166 -15.53 4.29 -5.10
C ASN A 166 -16.24 3.29 -4.15
N LYS A 167 -15.92 3.33 -2.84
CA LYS A 167 -16.49 2.45 -1.82
C LYS A 167 -16.37 0.95 -2.16
N ILE A 168 -15.25 0.58 -2.78
CA ILE A 168 -14.95 -0.82 -3.08
C ILE A 168 -14.43 -1.48 -1.80
N VAL A 169 -15.34 -2.08 -1.05
CA VAL A 169 -15.08 -2.70 0.24
C VAL A 169 -15.50 -4.16 0.18
N VAL A 170 -14.62 -5.05 0.62
CA VAL A 170 -14.92 -6.47 0.79
C VAL A 170 -15.17 -6.74 2.26
N GLU A 171 -16.36 -7.17 2.61
CA GLU A 171 -16.67 -7.61 3.96
C GLU A 171 -16.25 -9.07 4.15
N ARG A 172 -15.52 -9.35 5.21
CA ARG A 172 -15.16 -10.70 5.62
C ARG A 172 -15.92 -11.05 6.89
N SER A 173 -16.75 -12.08 6.82
CA SER A 173 -17.27 -12.80 8.00
C SER A 173 -16.23 -13.82 8.45
N ASN A 174 -15.99 -13.89 9.75
CA ASN A 174 -15.23 -14.99 10.36
C ASN A 174 -16.10 -16.24 10.47
#